data_57381df0761c93a93f31420565987a74
#
_entry.id   57381df0761c93a93f31420565987a74
#
_cell.length_a   1.000
_cell.length_b   1.000
_cell.length_c   1.000
_cell.angle_alpha   90.00
_cell.angle_beta   90.00
_cell.angle_gamma   90.00
#
_symmetry.space_group_name_H-M   'P 1'
#
loop_
_entity.id
_entity.type
_entity.pdbx_description
1 polymer ?
#
loop_
_entity_poly.entity_id
_entity_poly.type
_entity_poly.pdbx_seq_one_letter_code
_entity_poly.pdbx_strand_id
1 'polypeptide(L)'
;MKVLLLGATGNLGSRLVPALLTHGHSVVAFVRSSNKLESLLPPSVYQQITVVQGDATDPISVKGAILDARCDAVVSAAGLAALAPWRKSEFPTIFHAVLDAVREAGMERKNPLRTWFLGGMGVLYYPGTESMLSN
;
A
#
# COMPACT_ATOMS: atom_id res chain seq x y z
N MET A 1 -9.50 -1.61 -11.95
CA MET A 1 -9.76 -1.64 -10.49
C MET A 1 -9.31 -0.33 -9.87
N LYS A 2 -9.93 0.02 -8.77
CA LYS A 2 -9.48 1.15 -7.96
C LYS A 2 -8.55 0.63 -6.87
N VAL A 3 -7.31 1.08 -6.91
CA VAL A 3 -6.22 0.52 -6.09
C VAL A 3 -5.78 1.54 -5.05
N LEU A 4 -5.77 1.13 -3.78
CA LEU A 4 -5.13 1.89 -2.72
C LEU A 4 -3.65 1.51 -2.70
N LEU A 5 -2.78 2.49 -2.93
CA LEU A 5 -1.34 2.27 -2.96
C LEU A 5 -0.69 2.89 -1.73
N LEU A 6 -0.10 2.06 -0.89
CA LEU A 6 0.71 2.51 0.24
C LEU A 6 2.18 2.50 -0.16
N GLY A 7 2.93 3.47 0.35
CA GLY A 7 4.35 3.57 0.01
C GLY A 7 4.62 4.25 -1.32
N ALA A 8 3.70 5.06 -1.82
CA ALA A 8 3.83 5.73 -3.11
C ALA A 8 5.01 6.69 -3.19
N THR A 9 5.54 7.14 -2.05
CA THR A 9 6.70 8.03 -2.00
C THR A 9 8.04 7.28 -2.02
N GLY A 10 8.02 5.95 -1.97
CA GLY A 10 9.24 5.14 -2.07
C GLY A 10 9.68 4.93 -3.51
N ASN A 11 10.88 4.34 -3.69
CA ASN A 11 11.42 4.07 -5.02
C ASN A 11 10.50 3.18 -5.85
N LEU A 12 10.05 2.07 -5.29
CA LEU A 12 9.17 1.16 -6.00
C LEU A 12 7.76 1.73 -6.12
N GLY A 13 7.24 2.29 -5.03
CA GLY A 13 5.88 2.83 -4.99
C GLY A 13 5.66 3.94 -6.01
N SER A 14 6.62 4.86 -6.14
CA SER A 14 6.50 5.96 -7.10
C SER A 14 6.51 5.48 -8.55
N ARG A 15 7.16 4.35 -8.83
CA ARG A 15 7.17 3.73 -10.17
C ARG A 15 5.90 2.94 -10.45
N LEU A 16 5.23 2.46 -9.40
CA LEU A 16 3.97 1.72 -9.56
C LEU A 16 2.82 2.63 -9.98
N VAL A 17 2.86 3.91 -9.60
CA VAL A 17 1.79 4.84 -9.94
C VAL A 17 1.56 4.93 -11.45
N PRO A 18 2.57 5.29 -12.26
CA PRO A 18 2.35 5.33 -13.70
C PRO A 18 2.05 3.95 -14.30
N ALA A 19 2.64 2.89 -13.76
CA ALA A 19 2.39 1.54 -14.25
C ALA A 19 0.93 1.14 -14.05
N LEU A 20 0.35 1.41 -12.90
CA LEU A 20 -1.06 1.11 -12.64
C LEU A 20 -1.98 1.92 -13.54
N LEU A 21 -1.68 3.19 -13.74
CA LEU A 21 -2.46 4.05 -14.64
C LEU A 21 -2.41 3.54 -16.07
N THR A 22 -1.23 3.12 -16.54
CA THR A 22 -1.05 2.59 -17.89
C THR A 22 -1.89 1.33 -18.11
N HIS A 23 -2.06 0.52 -17.08
CA HIS A 23 -2.89 -0.69 -17.15
C HIS A 23 -4.38 -0.43 -16.89
N GLY A 24 -4.81 0.81 -16.87
CA GLY A 24 -6.21 1.17 -16.77
C GLY A 24 -6.78 1.16 -15.36
N HIS A 25 -5.94 1.12 -14.35
CA HIS A 25 -6.38 1.18 -12.96
C HIS A 25 -6.48 2.62 -12.47
N SER A 26 -7.41 2.86 -11.55
CA SER A 26 -7.47 4.12 -10.80
C SER A 26 -6.60 3.97 -9.56
N VAL A 27 -5.81 4.99 -9.23
CA VAL A 27 -4.88 4.96 -8.12
C VAL A 27 -5.31 5.93 -7.03
N VAL A 28 -5.41 5.42 -5.80
CA VAL A 28 -5.56 6.22 -4.60
C VAL A 28 -4.26 6.08 -3.81
N ALA A 29 -3.46 7.13 -3.78
CA ALA A 29 -2.18 7.11 -3.07
C ALA A 29 -2.39 7.47 -1.61
N PHE A 30 -2.03 6.56 -0.72
CA PHE A 30 -2.13 6.75 0.73
C PHE A 30 -0.74 7.13 1.24
N VAL A 31 -0.58 8.36 1.71
CA VAL A 31 0.72 8.92 2.04
C VAL A 31 0.68 9.71 3.34
N ARG A 32 1.83 9.86 4.00
CA ARG A 32 1.98 10.78 5.12
C ARG A 32 2.04 12.23 4.66
N SER A 33 2.70 12.49 3.54
CA SER A 33 2.90 13.83 3.02
C SER A 33 2.54 13.88 1.54
N SER A 34 1.49 14.61 1.22
CA SER A 34 1.09 14.83 -0.16
C SER A 34 2.11 15.68 -0.91
N ASN A 35 2.78 16.63 -0.22
CA ASN A 35 3.79 17.48 -0.83
C ASN A 35 4.99 16.68 -1.34
N LYS A 36 5.42 15.67 -0.58
CA LYS A 36 6.50 14.79 -1.00
C LYS A 36 6.13 14.00 -2.25
N LEU A 37 4.93 13.48 -2.30
CA LEU A 37 4.45 12.73 -3.46
C LEU A 37 4.36 13.64 -4.69
N GLU A 38 3.82 14.84 -4.53
CA GLU A 38 3.72 15.81 -5.61
C GLU A 38 5.08 16.11 -6.21
N SER A 39 6.12 16.25 -5.38
CA SER A 39 7.48 16.52 -5.84
C SER A 39 8.13 15.34 -6.57
N LEU A 40 7.66 14.12 -6.34
CA LEU A 40 8.25 12.90 -6.93
C LEU A 40 7.61 12.52 -8.26
N LEU A 41 6.38 12.93 -8.52
CA LEU A 41 5.66 12.53 -9.71
C LEU A 41 5.58 13.69 -10.72
N PRO A 42 5.60 13.38 -12.03
CA PRO A 42 5.31 14.40 -13.03
C PRO A 42 3.90 14.98 -12.81
N PRO A 43 3.69 16.29 -13.05
CA PRO A 43 2.36 16.90 -12.84
C PRO A 43 1.24 16.19 -13.58
N SER A 44 1.51 15.70 -14.78
CA SER A 44 0.52 14.95 -15.58
C SER A 44 0.08 13.66 -14.90
N VAL A 45 0.98 13.00 -14.18
CA VAL A 45 0.68 11.76 -13.44
C VAL A 45 -0.04 12.10 -12.14
N TYR A 46 0.46 13.09 -11.42
CA TYR A 46 -0.12 13.49 -10.14
C TYR A 46 -1.58 13.90 -10.27
N GLN A 47 -1.93 14.56 -11.36
CA GLN A 47 -3.31 14.97 -11.62
C GLN A 47 -4.28 13.82 -11.89
N GLN A 48 -3.78 12.64 -12.23
CA GLN A 48 -4.59 11.48 -12.56
C GLN A 48 -4.91 10.61 -11.35
N ILE A 49 -4.33 10.91 -10.19
CA ILE A 49 -4.50 10.09 -8.99
C ILE A 49 -5.27 10.85 -7.91
N THR A 50 -5.84 10.09 -6.99
CA THR A 50 -6.42 10.63 -5.76
C THR A 50 -5.38 10.45 -4.66
N VAL A 51 -5.19 11.48 -3.83
CA VAL A 51 -4.23 11.45 -2.73
C VAL A 51 -4.98 11.50 -1.41
N VAL A 52 -4.69 10.56 -0.53
CA VAL A 52 -5.23 10.52 0.83
C VAL A 52 -4.07 10.56 1.80
N GLN A 53 -4.11 11.51 2.73
CA GLN A 53 -3.11 11.60 3.79
C GLN A 53 -3.57 10.77 4.99
N GLY A 54 -2.66 9.97 5.53
CA GLY A 54 -2.96 9.15 6.70
C GLY A 54 -1.74 8.43 7.22
N ASP A 55 -1.96 7.59 8.22
CA ASP A 55 -0.91 6.85 8.90
C ASP A 55 -1.05 5.35 8.58
N ALA A 56 -0.09 4.82 7.85
CA ALA A 56 -0.09 3.40 7.45
C ALA A 56 0.14 2.45 8.63
N THR A 57 0.54 2.94 9.79
CA THR A 57 0.67 2.14 11.01
C THR A 57 -0.64 2.04 11.79
N ASP A 58 -1.65 2.79 11.39
CA ASP A 58 -2.95 2.82 12.05
C ASP A 58 -3.98 2.08 11.19
N PRO A 59 -4.48 0.92 11.63
CA PRO A 59 -5.45 0.17 10.84
C PRO A 59 -6.76 0.93 10.60
N ILE A 60 -7.16 1.80 11.52
CA ILE A 60 -8.37 2.61 11.35
C ILE A 60 -8.19 3.61 10.22
N SER A 61 -7.01 4.23 10.12
CA SER A 61 -6.68 5.17 9.05
C SER A 61 -6.71 4.50 7.68
N VAL A 62 -6.09 3.33 7.58
CA VAL A 62 -6.05 2.55 6.32
C VAL A 62 -7.44 2.06 5.93
N LYS A 63 -8.19 1.52 6.89
CA LYS A 63 -9.57 1.05 6.66
C LYS A 63 -10.47 2.18 6.16
N GLY A 64 -10.37 3.35 6.80
CA GLY A 64 -11.14 4.52 6.40
C GLY A 64 -10.86 4.92 4.96
N ALA A 65 -9.60 4.91 4.55
CA ALA A 65 -9.22 5.22 3.18
C ALA A 65 -9.80 4.21 2.17
N ILE A 66 -9.76 2.91 2.51
CA ILE A 66 -10.31 1.86 1.65
C ILE A 66 -11.81 2.08 1.43
N LEU A 67 -12.55 2.31 2.51
CA LEU A 67 -14.00 2.43 2.46
C LEU A 67 -14.43 3.75 1.84
N ASP A 68 -13.81 4.86 2.22
CA ASP A 68 -14.18 6.19 1.73
C ASP A 68 -13.91 6.33 0.23
N ALA A 69 -12.78 5.80 -0.23
CA ALA A 69 -12.42 5.85 -1.65
C ALA A 69 -13.02 4.69 -2.45
N ARG A 70 -13.66 3.74 -1.81
CA ARG A 70 -14.27 2.55 -2.45
C ARG A 70 -13.25 1.76 -3.26
N CYS A 71 -12.11 1.48 -2.64
CA CYS A 71 -11.05 0.73 -3.31
C CYS A 71 -11.42 -0.75 -3.48
N ASP A 72 -11.00 -1.33 -4.60
CA ASP A 72 -11.20 -2.75 -4.91
C ASP A 72 -10.00 -3.59 -4.53
N ALA A 73 -8.84 -2.96 -4.44
CA ALA A 73 -7.57 -3.64 -4.21
C ALA A 73 -6.65 -2.76 -3.38
N VAL A 74 -5.71 -3.39 -2.72
CA VAL A 74 -4.67 -2.71 -1.93
C VAL A 74 -3.31 -3.24 -2.35
N VAL A 75 -2.39 -2.34 -2.66
CA VAL A 75 -1.00 -2.66 -2.92
C VAL A 75 -0.15 -1.92 -1.91
N SER A 76 0.61 -2.65 -1.12
CA SER A 76 1.48 -2.07 -0.10
C SER A 76 2.95 -2.23 -0.49
N ALA A 77 3.58 -1.10 -0.80
CA ALA A 77 5.03 -1.01 -1.01
C ALA A 77 5.71 -0.30 0.16
N ALA A 78 4.95 -0.03 1.22
CA ALA A 78 5.45 0.69 2.38
C ALA A 78 6.45 -0.16 3.17
N GLY A 79 7.49 0.47 3.67
CA GLY A 79 8.48 -0.19 4.50
C GLY A 79 9.61 -0.87 3.75
N LEU A 80 9.57 -0.89 2.41
CA LEU A 80 10.64 -1.49 1.61
C LEU A 80 11.98 -0.75 1.69
N ALA A 81 11.94 0.52 2.07
CA ALA A 81 13.15 1.35 2.11
C ALA A 81 13.96 1.16 3.39
N ALA A 82 13.51 0.37 4.33
CA ALA A 82 14.21 0.15 5.59
C ALA A 82 15.34 -0.86 5.43
N LEU A 83 16.32 -0.54 4.61
CA LEU A 83 17.46 -1.42 4.33
C LEU A 83 18.62 -1.21 5.28
N ALA A 84 18.62 -0.13 6.06
CA ALA A 84 19.71 0.16 7.00
C ALA A 84 19.55 -0.72 8.25
N PRO A 85 20.55 -1.54 8.59
CA PRO A 85 20.43 -2.50 9.70
C PRO A 85 20.30 -1.83 11.08
N TRP A 86 20.72 -0.58 11.19
CA TRP A 86 20.60 0.18 12.43
C TRP A 86 19.26 0.92 12.57
N ARG A 87 18.43 0.91 11.56
CA ARG A 87 17.11 1.54 11.60
C ARG A 87 16.04 0.53 11.98
N LYS A 88 15.18 0.93 12.90
CA LYS A 88 13.98 0.15 13.19
C LYS A 88 13.07 0.18 11.96
N SER A 89 12.74 -0.98 11.45
CA SER A 89 11.79 -1.09 10.35
C SER A 89 10.37 -0.95 10.88
N GLU A 90 9.57 -0.08 10.24
CA GLU A 90 8.14 0.01 10.50
C GLU A 90 7.35 -1.03 9.71
N PHE A 91 8.02 -1.84 8.89
CA PHE A 91 7.35 -2.78 8.01
C PHE A 91 6.42 -3.75 8.74
N PRO A 92 6.81 -4.39 9.87
CA PRO A 92 5.88 -5.27 10.57
C PRO A 92 4.63 -4.55 11.08
N THR A 93 4.77 -3.33 11.59
CA THR A 93 3.64 -2.55 12.07
C THR A 93 2.71 -2.18 10.92
N ILE A 94 3.26 -1.71 9.82
CA ILE A 94 2.49 -1.37 8.62
C ILE A 94 1.81 -2.61 8.06
N PHE A 95 2.53 -3.73 7.97
CA PHE A 95 1.99 -4.99 7.46
C PHE A 95 0.76 -5.42 8.25
N HIS A 96 0.85 -5.44 9.58
CA HIS A 96 -0.26 -5.84 10.44
C HIS A 96 -1.42 -4.84 10.37
N ALA A 97 -1.14 -3.55 10.32
CA ALA A 97 -2.17 -2.54 10.20
C ALA A 97 -2.95 -2.66 8.89
N VAL A 98 -2.23 -2.86 7.79
CA VAL A 98 -2.86 -3.05 6.48
C VAL A 98 -3.66 -4.35 6.44
N LEU A 99 -3.12 -5.43 6.99
CA LEU A 99 -3.80 -6.72 7.02
C LEU A 99 -5.11 -6.63 7.80
N ASP A 100 -5.09 -6.01 8.97
CA ASP A 100 -6.28 -5.81 9.79
C ASP A 100 -7.31 -4.93 9.06
N ALA A 101 -6.85 -3.84 8.45
CA ALA A 101 -7.72 -2.91 7.73
C ALA A 101 -8.39 -3.59 6.53
N VAL A 102 -7.65 -4.40 5.78
CA VAL A 102 -8.17 -5.14 4.63
C VAL A 102 -9.23 -6.15 5.07
N ARG A 103 -8.94 -6.86 6.16
CA ARG A 103 -9.88 -7.85 6.70
C ARG A 103 -11.18 -7.21 7.13
N GLU A 104 -11.10 -6.14 7.92
CA GLU A 104 -12.28 -5.45 8.43
C GLU A 104 -13.05 -4.75 7.31
N ALA A 105 -12.37 -4.11 6.38
CA ALA A 105 -13.01 -3.46 5.25
C ALA A 105 -13.72 -4.48 4.35
N GLY A 106 -13.09 -5.63 4.12
CA GLY A 106 -13.69 -6.72 3.36
C GLY A 106 -14.97 -7.24 4.01
N MET A 107 -14.99 -7.35 5.34
CA MET A 107 -16.19 -7.77 6.07
C MET A 107 -17.29 -6.73 5.97
N GLU A 108 -16.99 -5.45 6.11
CA GLU A 108 -18.00 -4.40 6.02
C GLU A 108 -18.62 -4.27 4.63
N ARG A 109 -17.80 -4.37 3.60
CA ARG A 109 -18.31 -4.27 2.22
C ARG A 109 -18.87 -5.60 1.70
N LYS A 110 -18.76 -6.67 2.47
CA LYS A 110 -19.21 -8.03 2.12
C LYS A 110 -18.56 -8.57 0.84
N ASN A 111 -17.41 -8.03 0.50
CA ASN A 111 -16.59 -8.47 -0.63
C ASN A 111 -15.13 -8.45 -0.20
N PRO A 112 -14.35 -9.53 -0.42
CA PRO A 112 -12.94 -9.51 -0.10
C PRO A 112 -12.17 -8.54 -1.00
N LEU A 113 -11.11 -7.97 -0.45
CA LEU A 113 -10.19 -7.09 -1.18
C LEU A 113 -9.02 -7.90 -1.71
N ARG A 114 -8.63 -7.64 -2.94
CA ARG A 114 -7.38 -8.16 -3.46
C ARG A 114 -6.24 -7.36 -2.85
N THR A 115 -5.25 -8.05 -2.31
CA THR A 115 -4.16 -7.38 -1.57
C THR A 115 -2.83 -7.97 -1.98
N TRP A 116 -1.88 -7.08 -2.29
CA TRP A 116 -0.51 -7.43 -2.59
C TRP A 116 0.42 -6.69 -1.66
N PHE A 117 1.33 -7.45 -1.03
CA PHE A 117 2.40 -6.88 -0.23
C PHE A 117 3.70 -7.03 -1.01
N LEU A 118 4.34 -5.92 -1.31
CA LEU A 118 5.61 -5.89 -2.01
C LEU A 118 6.73 -5.78 -0.98
N GLY A 119 7.39 -6.89 -0.70
CA GLY A 119 8.46 -6.96 0.26
C GLY A 119 9.58 -7.87 -0.21
N GLY A 120 10.58 -8.04 0.61
CA GLY A 120 11.63 -9.01 0.35
C GLY A 120 11.12 -10.43 0.49
N MET A 121 11.89 -11.40 0.03
CA MET A 121 11.52 -12.81 0.09
C MET A 121 11.23 -13.28 1.52
N GLY A 122 11.85 -12.66 2.50
CA GLY A 122 11.67 -13.02 3.91
C GLY A 122 10.28 -12.79 4.48
N VAL A 123 9.41 -12.06 3.77
CA VAL A 123 8.04 -11.82 4.22
C VAL A 123 7.01 -12.67 3.48
N LEU A 124 7.45 -13.53 2.58
CA LEU A 124 6.58 -14.40 1.81
C LEU A 124 6.50 -15.79 2.44
N TYR A 125 5.31 -16.37 2.43
CA TYR A 125 5.04 -17.69 3.00
C TYR A 125 4.45 -18.60 1.95
N TYR A 126 4.70 -19.90 2.08
CA TYR A 126 4.01 -20.88 1.27
C TYR A 126 2.54 -20.94 1.66
N PRO A 127 1.63 -21.07 0.69
CA PRO A 127 0.21 -21.23 1.01
C PRO A 127 -0.02 -22.43 1.91
N GLY A 128 -0.81 -22.22 2.96
CA GLY A 128 -1.16 -23.28 3.89
C GLY A 128 -0.06 -23.67 4.89
N THR A 129 1.07 -22.97 4.89
CA THR A 129 2.16 -23.21 5.83
C THR A 129 2.59 -21.91 6.49
N GLU A 130 3.37 -22.04 7.56
CA GLU A 130 3.97 -20.87 8.22
C GLU A 130 5.43 -20.67 7.81
N SER A 131 5.94 -21.50 6.91
CA SER A 131 7.31 -21.39 6.44
C SER A 131 7.45 -20.30 5.39
N MET A 132 8.46 -19.47 5.54
CA MET A 132 8.76 -18.45 4.56
C MET A 132 9.35 -19.06 3.30
N LEU A 133 9.07 -18.45 2.14
CA LEU A 133 9.59 -18.93 0.87
C LEU A 133 11.11 -18.87 0.79
N SER A 134 11.73 -17.99 1.56
CA SER A 134 13.19 -17.84 1.58
C SER A 134 13.92 -18.88 2.44
N ASN A 135 13.21 -19.73 3.13
CA ASN A 135 13.81 -20.77 3.97
C ASN A 135 14.28 -21.97 3.16
#